data_3c095086dc854061592a8f89b93abec2
#
_entry.id   3c095086dc854061592a8f89b93abec2
#
_cell.length_a   1.000
_cell.length_b   1.000
_cell.length_c   1.000
_cell.angle_alpha   90.00
_cell.angle_beta   90.00
_cell.angle_gamma   90.00
#
_symmetry.space_group_name_H-M   'P 1'
#
loop_
_entity.id
_entity.type
_entity.pdbx_description
1 polymer ?
#
loop_
_entity_poly.entity_id
_entity_poly.type
_entity_poly.pdbx_seq_one_letter_code
_entity_poly.pdbx_strand_id
1 'polypeptide(L)'
;MKIIGGPLGKDIHVAGVLNFFDIARELGHETRYLGPAISVKRFVEGIKRHNPDVVAVSYRLSPETAEELLAEFRDAVEKEGLTDKKYVFGGTPATAEIAERVGIFEKIFRGGESKEDIVRYLSGGELKAAQDFPDNLIDRIKWKRPILRHHFGLPSLEETVRGAKEIAEAGVLDVISLGPDQDAQEYFFHPELQRPERKGDGGVPLRSPEDLRRIYEASRCGNYPLVRCYAGTNDLIRMAEMYVETIKNAWCAVPLMWYSVLDKRSKRLLRDAIAENQACMRWHAERGIPVEVNESHQWSLRRAPDTVAVAMAYIAAYNAKQVGVTHYVSQYMFNTPGGTSPKMDLAKMLAKIELIESMHDESFRSYRQVRSGLLSFPPDLDMAKGQLAASVFLAMSLDPDIVHVVGYCEGSYVARPRDIIESTKMVQQVINYYKMGTPDMTLDPDVQARKKELVEEAKLLIDAIRSLGNSGDPLTDPDVLARAVEIGLLDAPDLKGNEYAKGEICTRMINGACRTVDPETGEVLSEKERIERILGDLK
;
A
#
# COMPACT_ATOMS: atom_id res chain seq x y z
N MET A 1 -22.02 21.81 11.59
CA MET A 1 -22.04 22.45 12.94
C MET A 1 -20.97 23.52 13.00
N LYS A 2 -21.14 24.50 13.87
CA LYS A 2 -20.12 25.48 14.22
C LYS A 2 -19.47 25.13 15.55
N ILE A 3 -18.18 24.96 15.56
CA ILE A 3 -17.41 24.47 16.71
C ILE A 3 -16.36 25.52 17.11
N ILE A 4 -16.32 25.89 18.37
CA ILE A 4 -15.27 26.77 18.89
C ILE A 4 -14.55 26.10 20.07
N GLY A 5 -13.33 26.55 20.38
CA GLY A 5 -12.66 26.05 21.58
C GLY A 5 -11.19 26.35 21.66
N GLY A 6 -10.57 25.78 22.67
CA GLY A 6 -9.17 25.90 22.97
C GLY A 6 -8.81 25.43 24.38
N PRO A 7 -7.53 25.52 24.78
CA PRO A 7 -7.07 25.18 26.12
C PRO A 7 -7.50 26.23 27.15
N LEU A 8 -8.06 25.75 28.26
CA LEU A 8 -8.58 26.59 29.35
C LEU A 8 -7.46 27.01 30.34
N GLY A 9 -7.61 28.19 30.94
CA GLY A 9 -6.72 28.69 32.00
C GLY A 9 -5.33 29.07 31.51
N LYS A 10 -4.30 28.44 32.04
CA LYS A 10 -2.90 28.64 31.65
C LYS A 10 -2.34 27.52 30.79
N ASP A 11 -3.22 26.63 30.29
CA ASP A 11 -2.78 25.52 29.45
C ASP A 11 -2.45 25.99 28.03
N ILE A 12 -1.24 25.67 27.58
CA ILE A 12 -0.72 25.97 26.23
C ILE A 12 -0.65 24.75 25.33
N HIS A 13 -1.13 23.57 25.77
CA HIS A 13 -1.10 22.34 24.99
C HIS A 13 -2.24 22.32 24.00
N VAL A 14 -1.98 22.78 22.79
CA VAL A 14 -2.97 23.03 21.75
C VAL A 14 -3.20 21.84 20.80
N ALA A 15 -2.26 20.89 20.72
CA ALA A 15 -2.28 19.85 19.71
C ALA A 15 -3.59 19.02 19.69
N GLY A 16 -4.12 18.63 20.85
CA GLY A 16 -5.34 17.83 20.93
C GLY A 16 -6.57 18.56 20.38
N VAL A 17 -6.77 19.82 20.75
CA VAL A 17 -7.90 20.61 20.29
C VAL A 17 -7.76 21.00 18.80
N LEU A 18 -6.56 21.24 18.31
CA LEU A 18 -6.32 21.51 16.90
C LEU A 18 -6.57 20.26 16.05
N ASN A 19 -6.11 19.08 16.48
CA ASN A 19 -6.44 17.82 15.82
C ASN A 19 -7.96 17.56 15.77
N PHE A 20 -8.66 17.85 16.84
CA PHE A 20 -10.13 17.76 16.86
C PHE A 20 -10.77 18.70 15.83
N PHE A 21 -10.26 19.93 15.71
CA PHE A 21 -10.72 20.88 14.70
C PHE A 21 -10.37 20.49 13.27
N ASP A 22 -9.22 19.87 13.04
CA ASP A 22 -8.84 19.38 11.72
C ASP A 22 -9.79 18.29 11.25
N ILE A 23 -10.11 17.33 12.12
CA ILE A 23 -11.10 16.27 11.85
C ILE A 23 -12.49 16.90 11.61
N ALA A 24 -12.89 17.87 12.42
CA ALA A 24 -14.17 18.55 12.24
C ALA A 24 -14.26 19.26 10.87
N ARG A 25 -13.19 19.92 10.44
CA ARG A 25 -13.12 20.55 9.11
C ARG A 25 -13.17 19.56 7.96
N GLU A 26 -12.49 18.41 8.09
CA GLU A 26 -12.58 17.31 7.12
C GLU A 26 -14.03 16.80 6.95
N LEU A 27 -14.83 16.90 8.01
CA LEU A 27 -16.27 16.55 8.00
C LEU A 27 -17.19 17.71 7.57
N GLY A 28 -16.62 18.84 7.13
CA GLY A 28 -17.38 19.97 6.65
C GLY A 28 -17.95 20.88 7.76
N HIS A 29 -17.42 20.80 8.99
CA HIS A 29 -17.84 21.69 10.08
C HIS A 29 -17.02 22.99 10.08
N GLU A 30 -17.68 24.10 10.47
CA GLU A 30 -17.00 25.38 10.71
C GLU A 30 -16.27 25.32 12.06
N THR A 31 -14.97 25.57 12.09
CA THR A 31 -14.18 25.57 13.33
C THR A 31 -13.55 26.91 13.61
N ARG A 32 -13.49 27.29 14.89
CA ARG A 32 -12.83 28.52 15.31
C ARG A 32 -12.00 28.28 16.59
N TYR A 33 -10.70 28.39 16.44
CA TYR A 33 -9.78 28.34 17.55
C TYR A 33 -9.73 29.68 18.27
N LEU A 34 -9.92 29.68 19.61
CA LEU A 34 -9.97 30.89 20.44
C LEU A 34 -8.58 31.34 20.93
N GLY A 35 -7.54 30.53 20.71
CA GLY A 35 -6.16 30.78 21.14
C GLY A 35 -5.72 29.82 22.26
N PRO A 36 -4.45 29.87 22.67
CA PRO A 36 -3.94 29.15 23.81
C PRO A 36 -4.26 29.89 25.11
N ALA A 37 -4.21 29.18 26.25
CA ALA A 37 -4.30 29.75 27.61
C ALA A 37 -5.50 30.69 27.81
N ILE A 38 -6.70 30.21 27.53
CA ILE A 38 -7.92 31.01 27.51
C ILE A 38 -8.50 31.10 28.91
N SER A 39 -8.65 32.29 29.46
CA SER A 39 -9.37 32.48 30.73
C SER A 39 -10.88 32.14 30.57
N VAL A 40 -11.52 31.69 31.66
CA VAL A 40 -12.96 31.39 31.69
C VAL A 40 -13.77 32.55 31.10
N LYS A 41 -13.48 33.80 31.51
CA LYS A 41 -14.15 34.99 30.97
C LYS A 41 -14.06 35.10 29.45
N ARG A 42 -12.84 34.98 28.88
CA ARG A 42 -12.65 35.04 27.41
C ARG A 42 -13.33 33.89 26.70
N PHE A 43 -13.39 32.73 27.31
CA PHE A 43 -14.04 31.56 26.73
C PHE A 43 -15.57 31.82 26.63
N VAL A 44 -16.19 32.31 27.70
CA VAL A 44 -17.62 32.67 27.74
C VAL A 44 -17.93 33.81 26.76
N GLU A 45 -17.09 34.83 26.68
CA GLU A 45 -17.22 35.89 25.67
C GLU A 45 -17.15 35.33 24.23
N GLY A 46 -16.28 34.37 23.99
CA GLY A 46 -16.17 33.65 22.72
C GLY A 46 -17.45 32.87 22.37
N ILE A 47 -18.03 32.16 23.34
CA ILE A 47 -19.29 31.43 23.17
C ILE A 47 -20.43 32.40 22.79
N LYS A 48 -20.58 33.49 23.54
CA LYS A 48 -21.58 34.53 23.25
C LYS A 48 -21.42 35.15 21.86
N ARG A 49 -20.18 35.52 21.51
CA ARG A 49 -19.89 36.19 20.23
C ARG A 49 -20.15 35.30 19.02
N HIS A 50 -19.79 34.04 19.12
CA HIS A 50 -19.80 33.15 17.98
C HIS A 50 -21.01 32.23 17.91
N ASN A 51 -21.79 32.10 19.00
CA ASN A 51 -22.96 31.27 19.11
C ASN A 51 -22.75 29.87 18.49
N PRO A 52 -21.82 29.03 19.03
CA PRO A 52 -21.50 27.74 18.46
C PRO A 52 -22.55 26.68 18.79
N ASP A 53 -22.53 25.58 18.01
CA ASP A 53 -23.27 24.37 18.34
C ASP A 53 -22.49 23.50 19.36
N VAL A 54 -21.14 23.48 19.22
CA VAL A 54 -20.24 22.69 20.08
C VAL A 54 -19.11 23.57 20.61
N VAL A 55 -18.80 23.41 21.90
CA VAL A 55 -17.74 24.09 22.62
C VAL A 55 -16.69 23.05 23.05
N ALA A 56 -15.49 23.09 22.45
CA ALA A 56 -14.40 22.17 22.73
C ALA A 56 -13.42 22.78 23.73
N VAL A 57 -13.40 22.26 24.95
CA VAL A 57 -12.53 22.68 26.04
C VAL A 57 -11.41 21.67 26.22
N SER A 58 -10.16 22.10 26.35
CA SER A 58 -9.07 21.19 26.69
C SER A 58 -8.29 21.66 27.91
N TYR A 59 -7.77 20.67 28.69
CA TYR A 59 -6.90 20.95 29.83
C TYR A 59 -6.04 19.73 30.16
N ARG A 60 -4.72 19.93 30.26
CA ARG A 60 -3.73 18.84 30.43
C ARG A 60 -2.72 19.06 31.57
N LEU A 61 -2.87 20.13 32.33
CA LEU A 61 -1.99 20.42 33.48
C LEU A 61 -2.40 19.62 34.72
N SER A 62 -2.26 20.17 35.94
CA SER A 62 -2.53 19.43 37.16
C SER A 62 -4.01 19.16 37.39
N PRO A 63 -4.37 18.01 37.99
CA PRO A 63 -5.76 17.69 38.35
C PRO A 63 -6.38 18.67 39.34
N GLU A 64 -5.59 19.14 40.31
CA GLU A 64 -6.05 20.07 41.36
C GLU A 64 -6.54 21.40 40.75
N THR A 65 -5.73 21.96 39.84
CA THR A 65 -6.12 23.18 39.11
C THR A 65 -7.28 22.93 38.14
N ALA A 66 -7.37 21.72 37.57
CA ALA A 66 -8.48 21.34 36.71
C ALA A 66 -9.82 21.39 37.46
N GLU A 67 -9.88 20.92 38.70
CA GLU A 67 -11.11 20.89 39.49
C GLU A 67 -11.67 22.30 39.74
N GLU A 68 -10.80 23.22 40.19
CA GLU A 68 -11.19 24.63 40.41
C GLU A 68 -11.62 25.30 39.08
N LEU A 69 -10.82 25.14 38.03
CA LEU A 69 -11.00 25.86 36.78
C LEU A 69 -12.22 25.38 35.99
N LEU A 70 -12.47 24.07 35.96
CA LEU A 70 -13.64 23.49 35.29
C LEU A 70 -14.94 23.77 36.06
N ALA A 71 -14.88 23.86 37.40
CA ALA A 71 -16.00 24.31 38.20
C ALA A 71 -16.31 25.80 37.93
N GLU A 72 -15.30 26.68 37.92
CA GLU A 72 -15.46 28.09 37.54
C GLU A 72 -16.04 28.23 36.12
N PHE A 73 -15.59 27.40 35.18
CA PHE A 73 -16.14 27.41 33.81
C PHE A 73 -17.62 27.02 33.78
N ARG A 74 -18.01 25.93 34.46
CA ARG A 74 -19.41 25.51 34.58
C ARG A 74 -20.27 26.63 35.15
N ASP A 75 -19.85 27.17 36.32
CA ASP A 75 -20.62 28.20 37.01
C ASP A 75 -20.79 29.47 36.14
N ALA A 76 -19.77 29.84 35.38
CA ALA A 76 -19.83 30.94 34.43
C ALA A 76 -20.80 30.67 33.25
N VAL A 77 -20.79 29.44 32.72
CA VAL A 77 -21.68 29.00 31.65
C VAL A 77 -23.17 29.01 32.12
N GLU A 78 -23.42 28.49 33.31
CA GLU A 78 -24.77 28.45 33.92
C GLU A 78 -25.28 29.88 34.21
N LYS A 79 -24.44 30.71 34.83
CA LYS A 79 -24.77 32.10 35.13
C LYS A 79 -25.16 32.91 33.90
N GLU A 80 -24.49 32.65 32.78
CA GLU A 80 -24.69 33.38 31.52
C GLU A 80 -25.76 32.72 30.63
N GLY A 81 -26.44 31.65 31.11
CA GLY A 81 -27.53 30.98 30.38
C GLY A 81 -27.08 30.27 29.08
N LEU A 82 -25.88 29.72 29.05
CA LEU A 82 -25.29 29.08 27.88
C LEU A 82 -25.37 27.56 27.91
N THR A 83 -26.24 26.99 28.73
CA THR A 83 -26.36 25.53 28.91
C THR A 83 -27.05 24.80 27.76
N ASP A 84 -27.53 25.53 26.76
CA ASP A 84 -28.13 25.00 25.53
C ASP A 84 -27.09 24.49 24.50
N LYS A 85 -25.79 24.71 24.76
CA LYS A 85 -24.71 24.28 23.87
C LYS A 85 -24.20 22.90 24.24
N LYS A 86 -23.58 22.21 23.28
CA LYS A 86 -22.88 20.95 23.50
C LYS A 86 -21.45 21.23 23.95
N TYR A 87 -21.07 20.72 25.11
CA TYR A 87 -19.71 20.86 25.64
C TYR A 87 -18.95 19.55 25.51
N VAL A 88 -17.74 19.62 24.96
CA VAL A 88 -16.82 18.48 24.87
C VAL A 88 -15.51 18.82 25.58
N PHE A 89 -14.93 17.82 26.24
CA PHE A 89 -13.66 17.97 26.94
C PHE A 89 -12.60 17.06 26.34
N GLY A 90 -11.35 17.55 26.28
CA GLY A 90 -10.17 16.77 25.92
C GLY A 90 -9.04 16.99 26.93
N GLY A 91 -8.53 15.90 27.52
CA GLY A 91 -7.47 16.00 28.52
C GLY A 91 -6.67 14.72 28.73
N THR A 92 -5.93 14.67 29.83
CA THR A 92 -5.30 13.43 30.33
C THR A 92 -6.36 12.58 31.05
N PRO A 93 -6.12 11.28 31.30
CA PRO A 93 -7.06 10.45 32.08
C PRO A 93 -7.46 11.09 33.42
N ALA A 94 -6.50 11.66 34.14
CA ALA A 94 -6.74 12.30 35.45
C ALA A 94 -7.62 13.56 35.35
N THR A 95 -7.39 14.43 34.35
CA THR A 95 -8.20 15.64 34.15
C THR A 95 -9.59 15.30 33.55
N ALA A 96 -9.69 14.22 32.80
CA ALA A 96 -10.95 13.71 32.25
C ALA A 96 -11.90 13.21 33.37
N GLU A 97 -11.39 12.54 34.41
CA GLU A 97 -12.17 12.13 35.58
C GLU A 97 -12.76 13.33 36.32
N ILE A 98 -12.05 14.44 36.36
CA ILE A 98 -12.54 15.69 36.92
C ILE A 98 -13.64 16.29 36.05
N ALA A 99 -13.43 16.33 34.74
CA ALA A 99 -14.44 16.80 33.80
C ALA A 99 -15.76 16.02 33.90
N GLU A 100 -15.67 14.70 34.16
CA GLU A 100 -16.86 13.86 34.42
C GLU A 100 -17.61 14.31 35.68
N ARG A 101 -16.89 14.58 36.78
CA ARG A 101 -17.51 15.05 38.02
C ARG A 101 -18.15 16.43 37.92
N VAL A 102 -17.59 17.30 37.07
CA VAL A 102 -18.14 18.64 36.82
C VAL A 102 -19.49 18.58 36.11
N GLY A 103 -19.69 17.56 35.25
CA GLY A 103 -21.00 17.18 34.72
C GLY A 103 -21.57 18.05 33.60
N ILE A 104 -20.83 19.02 33.05
CA ILE A 104 -21.27 19.87 31.92
C ILE A 104 -20.95 19.27 30.56
N PHE A 105 -20.00 18.34 30.46
CA PHE A 105 -19.48 17.80 29.22
C PHE A 105 -20.27 16.57 28.75
N GLU A 106 -20.88 16.62 27.57
CA GLU A 106 -21.59 15.49 26.99
C GLU A 106 -20.65 14.42 26.44
N LYS A 107 -19.43 14.83 26.04
CA LYS A 107 -18.39 13.93 25.54
C LYS A 107 -17.03 14.31 26.13
N ILE A 108 -16.31 13.30 26.58
CA ILE A 108 -14.99 13.45 27.19
C ILE A 108 -14.00 12.54 26.45
N PHE A 109 -12.92 13.15 25.96
CA PHE A 109 -11.79 12.49 25.31
C PHE A 109 -10.61 12.43 26.30
N ARG A 110 -10.07 11.23 26.55
CA ARG A 110 -9.06 10.96 27.58
C ARG A 110 -7.64 10.91 27.05
N GLY A 111 -7.47 11.14 25.72
CA GLY A 111 -6.18 11.18 25.04
C GLY A 111 -5.70 9.83 24.48
N GLY A 112 -6.56 8.82 24.45
CA GLY A 112 -6.28 7.51 23.84
C GLY A 112 -7.25 7.14 22.70
N GLU A 113 -8.19 8.03 22.43
CA GLU A 113 -9.23 7.80 21.42
C GLU A 113 -8.68 7.82 20.01
N SER A 114 -9.28 6.98 19.16
CA SER A 114 -8.98 6.93 17.74
C SER A 114 -9.60 8.11 16.99
N LYS A 115 -9.10 8.37 15.76
CA LYS A 115 -9.74 9.33 14.86
C LYS A 115 -11.21 8.96 14.60
N GLU A 116 -11.49 7.67 14.52
CA GLU A 116 -12.83 7.11 14.30
C GLU A 116 -13.81 7.43 15.43
N ASP A 117 -13.34 7.48 16.68
CA ASP A 117 -14.18 7.87 17.84
C ASP A 117 -14.58 9.35 17.77
N ILE A 118 -13.64 10.20 17.32
CA ILE A 118 -13.90 11.63 17.11
C ILE A 118 -14.86 11.81 15.92
N VAL A 119 -14.63 11.10 14.81
CA VAL A 119 -15.52 11.12 13.64
C VAL A 119 -16.92 10.69 14.01
N ARG A 120 -17.05 9.58 14.76
CA ARG A 120 -18.37 9.07 15.22
C ARG A 120 -19.13 10.11 16.04
N TYR A 121 -18.45 10.79 16.95
CA TYR A 121 -19.06 11.87 17.73
C TYR A 121 -19.51 13.03 16.84
N LEU A 122 -18.62 13.52 15.97
CA LEU A 122 -18.91 14.67 15.10
C LEU A 122 -19.96 14.40 14.02
N SER A 123 -20.14 13.14 13.62
CA SER A 123 -21.16 12.70 12.66
C SER A 123 -22.52 12.37 13.32
N GLY A 124 -22.69 12.64 14.62
CA GLY A 124 -23.93 12.34 15.33
C GLY A 124 -24.21 10.85 15.53
N GLY A 125 -23.17 10.01 15.44
CA GLY A 125 -23.30 8.56 15.60
C GLY A 125 -23.74 7.82 14.33
N GLU A 126 -24.02 8.51 13.23
CA GLU A 126 -24.35 7.87 11.96
C GLU A 126 -23.13 7.12 11.42
N LEU A 127 -23.25 5.82 11.33
CA LEU A 127 -22.28 4.97 10.60
C LEU A 127 -22.59 5.09 9.11
N LYS A 128 -21.56 5.33 8.29
CA LYS A 128 -21.71 5.26 6.84
C LYS A 128 -22.21 3.86 6.45
N ALA A 129 -23.19 3.83 5.57
CA ALA A 129 -23.72 2.58 5.04
C ALA A 129 -22.81 2.02 3.91
N ALA A 130 -22.99 0.76 3.57
CA ALA A 130 -22.20 0.11 2.51
C ALA A 130 -22.23 0.88 1.17
N GLN A 131 -23.35 1.47 0.83
CA GLN A 131 -23.58 2.26 -0.39
C GLN A 131 -22.77 3.56 -0.46
N ASP A 132 -22.22 4.02 0.66
CA ASP A 132 -21.40 5.24 0.72
C ASP A 132 -19.95 4.98 0.28
N PHE A 133 -19.59 3.69 0.07
CA PHE A 133 -18.26 3.29 -0.31
C PHE A 133 -18.27 2.63 -1.69
N PRO A 134 -17.50 3.12 -2.68
CA PRO A 134 -17.38 2.48 -3.98
C PRO A 134 -16.90 1.02 -3.85
N ASP A 135 -17.55 0.10 -4.56
CA ASP A 135 -17.34 -1.35 -4.45
C ASP A 135 -16.39 -1.94 -5.50
N ASN A 136 -15.76 -1.08 -6.32
CA ASN A 136 -14.75 -1.45 -7.29
C ASN A 136 -13.50 -0.57 -7.19
N LEU A 137 -12.37 -1.05 -7.73
CA LEU A 137 -11.07 -0.39 -7.61
C LEU A 137 -11.07 1.03 -8.18
N ILE A 138 -11.57 1.20 -9.40
CA ILE A 138 -11.43 2.46 -10.14
C ILE A 138 -12.22 3.58 -9.47
N ASP A 139 -13.44 3.29 -9.07
CA ASP A 139 -14.26 4.30 -8.39
C ASP A 139 -13.78 4.53 -6.94
N ARG A 140 -13.20 3.51 -6.27
CA ARG A 140 -12.55 3.70 -4.97
C ARG A 140 -11.35 4.65 -5.06
N ILE A 141 -10.52 4.54 -6.12
CA ILE A 141 -9.40 5.47 -6.37
C ILE A 141 -9.90 6.88 -6.64
N LYS A 142 -10.97 7.04 -7.45
CA LYS A 142 -11.58 8.37 -7.71
C LYS A 142 -12.16 9.01 -6.45
N TRP A 143 -12.76 8.19 -5.58
CA TRP A 143 -13.35 8.65 -4.32
C TRP A 143 -12.32 9.09 -3.28
N LYS A 144 -11.18 8.36 -3.21
CA LYS A 144 -10.08 8.63 -2.26
C LYS A 144 -8.74 8.25 -2.89
N ARG A 145 -7.78 9.19 -2.96
CA ARG A 145 -6.45 8.95 -3.54
C ARG A 145 -5.33 9.47 -2.62
N PRO A 146 -4.30 8.67 -2.33
CA PRO A 146 -4.21 7.25 -2.61
C PRO A 146 -5.13 6.40 -1.72
N ILE A 147 -5.52 5.24 -2.23
CA ILE A 147 -6.12 4.19 -1.41
C ILE A 147 -5.02 3.34 -0.77
N LEU A 148 -5.33 2.75 0.39
CA LEU A 148 -4.38 1.97 1.17
C LEU A 148 -4.74 0.49 1.12
N ARG A 149 -3.75 -0.37 0.87
CA ARG A 149 -3.91 -1.82 0.94
C ARG A 149 -2.82 -2.49 1.76
N HIS A 150 -3.12 -3.66 2.31
CA HIS A 150 -2.17 -4.51 3.02
C HIS A 150 -2.45 -5.99 2.72
N HIS A 151 -1.41 -6.83 2.79
CA HIS A 151 -1.60 -8.28 2.79
C HIS A 151 -2.10 -8.76 4.15
N PHE A 152 -3.04 -9.71 4.14
CA PHE A 152 -3.54 -10.32 5.36
C PHE A 152 -3.90 -11.78 5.15
N GLY A 153 -3.44 -12.63 6.07
CA GLY A 153 -3.73 -14.06 6.10
C GLY A 153 -2.95 -14.69 7.25
N LEU A 154 -3.65 -15.19 8.25
CA LEU A 154 -3.05 -15.90 9.40
C LEU A 154 -3.11 -17.42 9.15
N PRO A 155 -2.25 -18.22 9.81
CA PRO A 155 -2.25 -19.68 9.66
C PRO A 155 -3.53 -20.39 10.13
N SER A 156 -4.55 -19.63 10.52
CA SER A 156 -5.88 -20.09 10.92
C SER A 156 -6.96 -19.33 10.18
N LEU A 157 -7.92 -20.03 9.58
CA LEU A 157 -9.08 -19.42 8.93
C LEU A 157 -9.90 -18.59 9.93
N GLU A 158 -10.17 -19.12 11.12
CA GLU A 158 -10.98 -18.46 12.14
C GLU A 158 -10.34 -17.16 12.63
N GLU A 159 -9.01 -17.15 12.80
CA GLU A 159 -8.27 -15.95 13.16
C GLU A 159 -8.26 -14.94 12.00
N THR A 160 -8.18 -15.41 10.76
CA THR A 160 -8.24 -14.53 9.57
C THR A 160 -9.63 -13.90 9.44
N VAL A 161 -10.71 -14.65 9.64
CA VAL A 161 -12.09 -14.12 9.62
C VAL A 161 -12.27 -13.03 10.68
N ARG A 162 -11.85 -13.30 11.94
CA ARG A 162 -11.91 -12.29 13.01
C ARG A 162 -11.06 -11.06 12.71
N GLY A 163 -9.84 -11.29 12.22
CA GLY A 163 -8.93 -10.19 11.91
C GLY A 163 -9.38 -9.35 10.72
N ALA A 164 -10.00 -9.93 9.70
CA ALA A 164 -10.59 -9.18 8.59
C ALA A 164 -11.70 -8.24 9.06
N LYS A 165 -12.53 -8.71 10.01
CA LYS A 165 -13.54 -7.87 10.66
C LYS A 165 -12.91 -6.73 11.45
N GLU A 166 -11.91 -7.02 12.29
CA GLU A 166 -11.20 -6.01 13.11
C GLU A 166 -10.55 -4.93 12.23
N ILE A 167 -9.91 -5.32 11.14
CA ILE A 167 -9.30 -4.39 10.17
C ILE A 167 -10.38 -3.51 9.51
N ALA A 168 -11.49 -4.10 9.10
CA ALA A 168 -12.60 -3.38 8.48
C ALA A 168 -13.27 -2.39 9.47
N GLU A 169 -13.51 -2.82 10.71
CA GLU A 169 -14.08 -1.97 11.78
C GLU A 169 -13.17 -0.78 12.12
N ALA A 170 -11.85 -0.96 12.04
CA ALA A 170 -10.89 0.12 12.25
C ALA A 170 -10.95 1.20 11.15
N GLY A 171 -11.51 0.91 9.98
CA GLY A 171 -11.77 1.88 8.92
C GLY A 171 -10.53 2.49 8.25
N VAL A 172 -9.35 1.92 8.47
CA VAL A 172 -8.07 2.51 8.05
C VAL A 172 -7.57 2.02 6.69
N LEU A 173 -7.99 0.81 6.29
CA LEU A 173 -7.51 0.12 5.10
C LEU A 173 -8.60 0.06 4.03
N ASP A 174 -8.30 0.50 2.80
CA ASP A 174 -9.28 0.50 1.71
C ASP A 174 -9.37 -0.86 1.00
N VAL A 175 -8.31 -1.68 1.07
CA VAL A 175 -8.26 -3.00 0.42
C VAL A 175 -7.54 -4.01 1.30
N ILE A 176 -8.20 -5.12 1.59
CA ILE A 176 -7.59 -6.30 2.20
C ILE A 176 -7.14 -7.24 1.08
N SER A 177 -5.82 -7.47 0.98
CA SER A 177 -5.25 -8.43 0.03
C SER A 177 -5.02 -9.76 0.74
N LEU A 178 -5.80 -10.78 0.43
CA LEU A 178 -5.65 -12.09 1.06
C LEU A 178 -4.34 -12.75 0.62
N GLY A 179 -3.62 -13.30 1.60
CA GLY A 179 -2.44 -14.13 1.42
C GLY A 179 -2.80 -15.59 1.74
N PRO A 180 -3.17 -16.42 0.74
CA PRO A 180 -3.44 -17.84 0.97
C PRO A 180 -2.15 -18.61 1.26
N ASP A 181 -2.26 -19.73 1.97
CA ASP A 181 -1.14 -20.64 2.21
C ASP A 181 -0.66 -21.31 0.92
N GLN A 182 0.49 -21.98 0.98
CA GLN A 182 1.10 -22.56 -0.21
C GLN A 182 0.20 -23.60 -0.91
N ASP A 183 -0.49 -24.45 -0.14
CA ASP A 183 -1.38 -25.45 -0.71
C ASP A 183 -2.64 -24.84 -1.33
N ALA A 184 -3.15 -23.73 -0.78
CA ALA A 184 -4.25 -23.00 -1.39
C ALA A 184 -3.82 -22.30 -2.70
N GLN A 185 -2.57 -21.89 -2.82
CA GLN A 185 -2.05 -21.31 -4.07
C GLN A 185 -1.80 -22.36 -5.15
N GLU A 186 -1.32 -23.54 -4.78
CA GLU A 186 -0.82 -24.55 -5.72
C GLU A 186 -1.87 -25.64 -6.00
N TYR A 187 -2.64 -26.06 -4.98
CA TYR A 187 -3.49 -27.25 -5.03
C TYR A 187 -4.92 -27.01 -4.53
N PHE A 188 -5.47 -25.80 -4.71
CA PHE A 188 -6.83 -25.51 -4.22
C PHE A 188 -7.87 -26.50 -4.75
N PHE A 189 -7.80 -26.81 -6.05
CA PHE A 189 -8.72 -27.73 -6.72
C PHE A 189 -8.25 -29.21 -6.72
N HIS A 190 -7.17 -29.51 -6.01
CA HIS A 190 -6.53 -30.80 -5.94
C HIS A 190 -6.27 -31.20 -4.49
N PRO A 191 -7.33 -31.41 -3.68
CA PRO A 191 -7.18 -31.68 -2.24
C PRO A 191 -6.35 -32.93 -1.95
N GLU A 192 -6.29 -33.89 -2.88
CA GLU A 192 -5.46 -35.10 -2.81
C GLU A 192 -3.94 -34.82 -2.86
N LEU A 193 -3.54 -33.63 -3.34
CA LEU A 193 -2.14 -33.19 -3.40
C LEU A 193 -1.76 -32.26 -2.23
N GLN A 194 -2.73 -31.81 -1.46
CA GLN A 194 -2.50 -30.95 -0.30
C GLN A 194 -1.86 -31.74 0.85
N ARG A 195 -1.00 -31.08 1.61
CA ARG A 195 -0.27 -31.70 2.71
C ARG A 195 -0.73 -31.12 4.04
N PRO A 196 -1.29 -31.95 4.95
CA PRO A 196 -1.78 -31.48 6.25
C PRO A 196 -0.72 -30.73 7.07
N GLU A 197 0.56 -31.14 6.97
CA GLU A 197 1.68 -30.48 7.66
C GLU A 197 2.02 -29.09 7.14
N ARG A 198 1.57 -28.75 5.93
CA ARG A 198 1.75 -27.40 5.31
C ARG A 198 0.56 -26.47 5.54
N LYS A 199 -0.44 -26.90 6.31
CA LYS A 199 -1.63 -26.10 6.57
C LYS A 199 -1.26 -24.81 7.30
N GLY A 200 -1.51 -23.67 6.65
CA GLY A 200 -1.19 -22.34 7.17
C GLY A 200 0.22 -21.85 6.84
N ASP A 201 1.02 -22.62 6.08
CA ASP A 201 2.35 -22.21 5.65
C ASP A 201 2.28 -20.99 4.71
N GLY A 202 2.73 -19.84 5.22
CA GLY A 202 2.80 -18.60 4.46
C GLY A 202 1.49 -17.85 4.31
N GLY A 203 0.37 -18.29 4.92
CA GLY A 203 -0.90 -17.57 4.84
C GLY A 203 -2.12 -18.31 5.35
N VAL A 204 -3.30 -17.85 4.93
CA VAL A 204 -4.56 -18.46 5.36
C VAL A 204 -4.84 -19.76 4.61
N PRO A 205 -5.18 -20.86 5.35
CA PRO A 205 -5.49 -22.15 4.74
C PRO A 205 -6.89 -22.17 4.12
N LEU A 206 -7.02 -21.65 2.90
CA LEU A 206 -8.25 -21.70 2.12
C LEU A 206 -8.42 -23.11 1.52
N ARG A 207 -9.55 -23.75 1.77
CA ARG A 207 -9.83 -25.12 1.31
C ARG A 207 -11.17 -25.26 0.59
N SER A 208 -11.99 -24.22 0.65
CA SER A 208 -13.28 -24.17 -0.03
C SER A 208 -13.66 -22.74 -0.44
N PRO A 209 -14.54 -22.57 -1.45
CA PRO A 209 -15.10 -21.26 -1.77
C PRO A 209 -15.81 -20.58 -0.60
N GLU A 210 -16.35 -21.38 0.34
CA GLU A 210 -17.01 -20.89 1.54
C GLU A 210 -16.05 -20.19 2.49
N ASP A 211 -14.79 -20.63 2.58
CA ASP A 211 -13.76 -19.96 3.39
C ASP A 211 -13.54 -18.52 2.93
N LEU A 212 -13.53 -18.31 1.62
CA LEU A 212 -13.43 -16.99 1.01
C LEU A 212 -14.65 -16.11 1.30
N ARG A 213 -15.88 -16.68 1.17
CA ARG A 213 -17.12 -15.95 1.48
C ARG A 213 -17.16 -15.51 2.94
N ARG A 214 -16.78 -16.38 3.87
CA ARG A 214 -16.72 -16.06 5.31
C ARG A 214 -15.80 -14.87 5.59
N ILE A 215 -14.61 -14.83 4.98
CA ILE A 215 -13.66 -13.70 5.14
C ILE A 215 -14.26 -12.43 4.51
N TYR A 216 -14.83 -12.55 3.31
CA TYR A 216 -15.47 -11.42 2.63
C TYR A 216 -16.60 -10.82 3.45
N GLU A 217 -17.54 -11.63 3.93
CA GLU A 217 -18.67 -11.19 4.74
C GLU A 217 -18.24 -10.56 6.07
N ALA A 218 -17.23 -11.13 6.74
CA ALA A 218 -16.67 -10.56 7.95
C ALA A 218 -16.10 -9.15 7.75
N SER A 219 -15.61 -8.84 6.55
CA SER A 219 -15.09 -7.53 6.18
C SER A 219 -16.17 -6.52 5.74
N ARG A 220 -17.47 -6.92 5.70
CA ARG A 220 -18.58 -6.02 5.27
C ARG A 220 -19.07 -5.13 6.39
N CYS A 221 -18.16 -4.42 7.02
CA CYS A 221 -18.42 -3.45 8.08
C CYS A 221 -17.39 -2.30 8.01
N GLY A 222 -17.50 -1.33 8.90
CA GLY A 222 -16.59 -0.19 8.98
C GLY A 222 -16.57 0.64 7.71
N ASN A 223 -15.45 0.63 7.00
CA ASN A 223 -15.31 1.30 5.70
C ASN A 223 -15.51 0.38 4.49
N TYR A 224 -16.01 -0.83 4.69
CA TYR A 224 -16.29 -1.81 3.64
C TYR A 224 -15.10 -1.98 2.67
N PRO A 225 -13.92 -2.42 3.15
CA PRO A 225 -12.75 -2.51 2.32
C PRO A 225 -12.96 -3.46 1.15
N LEU A 226 -12.43 -3.14 -0.02
CA LEU A 226 -12.37 -4.08 -1.13
C LEU A 226 -11.52 -5.29 -0.71
N VAL A 227 -11.82 -6.44 -1.32
CA VAL A 227 -11.03 -7.67 -1.09
C VAL A 227 -10.41 -8.12 -2.40
N ARG A 228 -9.19 -8.58 -2.34
CA ARG A 228 -8.52 -9.23 -3.46
C ARG A 228 -7.69 -10.42 -2.99
N CYS A 229 -7.36 -11.33 -3.92
CA CYS A 229 -6.47 -12.45 -3.68
C CYS A 229 -5.51 -12.63 -4.86
N TYR A 230 -4.36 -13.27 -4.61
CA TYR A 230 -3.43 -13.65 -5.69
C TYR A 230 -4.03 -14.72 -6.59
N ALA A 231 -3.62 -14.74 -7.87
CA ALA A 231 -4.12 -15.68 -8.87
C ALA A 231 -3.80 -17.16 -8.58
N GLY A 232 -2.91 -17.45 -7.66
CA GLY A 232 -2.40 -18.79 -7.44
C GLY A 232 -1.23 -19.15 -8.39
N THR A 233 -0.82 -20.40 -8.39
CA THR A 233 0.29 -20.90 -9.21
C THR A 233 -0.13 -21.95 -10.23
N ASN A 234 -1.33 -22.51 -10.08
CA ASN A 234 -1.98 -23.44 -11.01
C ASN A 234 -3.48 -23.12 -11.14
N ASP A 235 -4.15 -23.65 -12.14
CA ASP A 235 -5.60 -23.51 -12.37
C ASP A 235 -6.09 -22.03 -12.37
N LEU A 236 -5.31 -21.13 -12.96
CA LEU A 236 -5.49 -19.68 -12.82
C LEU A 236 -6.89 -19.18 -13.21
N ILE A 237 -7.50 -19.73 -14.25
CA ILE A 237 -8.85 -19.32 -14.71
C ILE A 237 -9.90 -19.76 -13.69
N ARG A 238 -9.83 -21.01 -13.21
CA ARG A 238 -10.76 -21.51 -12.18
C ARG A 238 -10.62 -20.72 -10.87
N MET A 239 -9.38 -20.35 -10.50
CA MET A 239 -9.13 -19.48 -9.35
C MET A 239 -9.75 -18.09 -9.56
N ALA A 240 -9.59 -17.51 -10.76
CA ALA A 240 -10.17 -16.22 -11.11
C ALA A 240 -11.70 -16.22 -11.00
N GLU A 241 -12.37 -17.24 -11.59
CA GLU A 241 -13.81 -17.43 -11.48
C GLU A 241 -14.27 -17.48 -10.02
N MET A 242 -13.64 -18.34 -9.23
CA MET A 242 -13.96 -18.48 -7.81
C MET A 242 -13.78 -17.17 -7.02
N TYR A 243 -12.70 -16.41 -7.26
CA TYR A 243 -12.47 -15.16 -6.56
C TYR A 243 -13.50 -14.08 -6.93
N VAL A 244 -13.91 -14.01 -8.19
CA VAL A 244 -14.97 -13.08 -8.61
C VAL A 244 -16.30 -13.43 -7.94
N GLU A 245 -16.65 -14.72 -7.89
CA GLU A 245 -17.91 -15.20 -7.30
C GLU A 245 -17.97 -15.08 -5.78
N THR A 246 -16.81 -15.21 -5.09
CA THR A 246 -16.79 -15.32 -3.64
C THR A 246 -16.43 -14.03 -2.92
N ILE A 247 -15.46 -13.27 -3.45
CA ILE A 247 -14.91 -12.07 -2.80
C ILE A 247 -15.04 -10.79 -3.65
N LYS A 248 -15.69 -10.85 -4.81
CA LYS A 248 -15.74 -9.74 -5.78
C LYS A 248 -14.35 -9.18 -6.05
N ASN A 249 -13.40 -10.05 -6.38
CA ASN A 249 -11.98 -9.75 -6.48
C ASN A 249 -11.70 -8.39 -7.13
N ALA A 250 -11.15 -7.44 -6.36
CA ALA A 250 -11.04 -6.03 -6.79
C ALA A 250 -10.14 -5.83 -8.00
N TRP A 251 -9.11 -6.66 -8.16
CA TRP A 251 -8.28 -6.78 -9.36
C TRP A 251 -7.47 -8.07 -9.35
N CYS A 252 -7.10 -8.55 -10.54
CA CYS A 252 -6.18 -9.67 -10.71
C CYS A 252 -4.76 -9.28 -10.29
N ALA A 253 -4.04 -10.21 -9.67
CA ALA A 253 -2.60 -10.11 -9.48
C ALA A 253 -1.94 -11.40 -9.96
N VAL A 254 -1.27 -11.35 -11.09
CA VAL A 254 -0.64 -12.47 -11.77
C VAL A 254 0.79 -12.09 -12.18
N PRO A 255 1.77 -13.01 -12.16
CA PRO A 255 3.08 -12.74 -12.76
C PRO A 255 3.01 -12.87 -14.29
N LEU A 256 4.12 -12.55 -14.99
CA LEU A 256 4.31 -12.94 -16.38
C LEU A 256 5.16 -14.21 -16.48
N MET A 257 6.31 -14.23 -15.81
CA MET A 257 7.30 -15.33 -15.89
C MET A 257 7.41 -16.15 -14.62
N TRP A 258 7.10 -15.55 -13.46
CA TRP A 258 7.26 -16.17 -12.15
C TRP A 258 6.10 -17.13 -11.81
N TYR A 259 6.20 -17.81 -10.68
CA TYR A 259 5.33 -18.91 -10.27
C TYR A 259 5.36 -20.06 -11.27
N SER A 260 6.57 -20.38 -11.72
CA SER A 260 6.89 -21.39 -12.72
C SER A 260 8.11 -22.22 -12.26
N VAL A 261 8.70 -22.99 -13.15
CA VAL A 261 10.00 -23.65 -12.94
C VAL A 261 11.14 -22.65 -12.64
N LEU A 262 10.96 -21.37 -13.00
CA LEU A 262 11.95 -20.32 -12.78
C LEU A 262 12.18 -20.02 -11.28
N ASP A 263 11.12 -20.04 -10.47
CA ASP A 263 11.20 -19.85 -9.02
C ASP A 263 10.75 -21.09 -8.21
N LYS A 264 10.50 -22.19 -8.90
CA LYS A 264 10.12 -23.50 -8.33
C LYS A 264 8.78 -23.49 -7.57
N ARG A 265 7.94 -22.48 -7.76
CA ARG A 265 6.60 -22.42 -7.14
C ARG A 265 5.55 -23.23 -7.89
N SER A 266 5.83 -23.64 -9.12
CA SER A 266 5.06 -24.63 -9.84
C SER A 266 5.97 -25.40 -10.80
N LYS A 267 5.46 -26.49 -11.36
CA LYS A 267 6.17 -27.32 -12.36
C LYS A 267 5.94 -26.86 -13.80
N ARG A 268 5.18 -25.79 -14.01
CA ARG A 268 4.91 -25.27 -15.35
C ARG A 268 6.20 -24.80 -15.99
N LEU A 269 6.48 -25.27 -17.20
CA LEU A 269 7.58 -24.73 -17.99
C LEU A 269 7.40 -23.23 -18.23
N LEU A 270 8.49 -22.49 -18.38
CA LEU A 270 8.43 -21.03 -18.45
C LEU A 270 7.51 -20.55 -19.57
N ARG A 271 7.63 -21.13 -20.78
CA ARG A 271 6.77 -20.87 -21.92
C ARG A 271 5.28 -21.07 -21.60
N ASP A 272 4.94 -22.22 -21.00
CA ASP A 272 3.54 -22.56 -20.70
C ASP A 272 2.98 -21.66 -19.60
N ALA A 273 3.81 -21.31 -18.61
CA ALA A 273 3.44 -20.36 -17.56
C ALA A 273 3.14 -18.95 -18.12
N ILE A 274 3.97 -18.45 -19.05
CA ILE A 274 3.74 -17.16 -19.72
C ILE A 274 2.40 -17.20 -20.48
N ALA A 275 2.16 -18.24 -21.27
CA ALA A 275 0.94 -18.37 -22.05
C ALA A 275 -0.33 -18.44 -21.18
N GLU A 276 -0.28 -19.20 -20.07
CA GLU A 276 -1.40 -19.29 -19.12
C GLU A 276 -1.62 -17.97 -18.36
N ASN A 277 -0.54 -17.29 -17.97
CA ASN A 277 -0.62 -15.98 -17.33
C ASN A 277 -1.24 -14.93 -18.26
N GLN A 278 -0.86 -14.93 -19.55
CA GLN A 278 -1.49 -14.09 -20.59
C GLN A 278 -2.98 -14.43 -20.75
N ALA A 279 -3.35 -15.72 -20.76
CA ALA A 279 -4.74 -16.15 -20.83
C ALA A 279 -5.54 -15.68 -19.59
N CYS A 280 -4.95 -15.73 -18.40
CA CYS A 280 -5.55 -15.21 -17.18
C CYS A 280 -5.77 -13.69 -17.24
N MET A 281 -4.79 -12.92 -17.74
CA MET A 281 -4.95 -11.48 -17.97
C MET A 281 -6.10 -11.19 -18.94
N ARG A 282 -6.17 -11.91 -20.06
CA ARG A 282 -7.24 -11.77 -21.07
C ARG A 282 -8.61 -12.07 -20.47
N TRP A 283 -8.73 -13.13 -19.68
CA TRP A 283 -9.98 -13.51 -19.01
C TRP A 283 -10.52 -12.38 -18.13
N HIS A 284 -9.64 -11.67 -17.39
CA HIS A 284 -10.00 -10.52 -16.57
C HIS A 284 -10.33 -9.29 -17.43
N ALA A 285 -9.55 -9.04 -18.48
CA ALA A 285 -9.77 -7.94 -19.42
C ALA A 285 -11.15 -8.00 -20.07
N GLU A 286 -11.58 -9.18 -20.54
CA GLU A 286 -12.91 -9.42 -21.12
C GLU A 286 -14.08 -9.11 -20.16
N ARG A 287 -13.79 -9.05 -18.85
CA ARG A 287 -14.76 -8.74 -17.78
C ARG A 287 -14.59 -7.35 -17.19
N GLY A 288 -13.71 -6.54 -17.77
CA GLY A 288 -13.42 -5.18 -17.27
C GLY A 288 -12.76 -5.14 -15.89
N ILE A 289 -12.18 -6.27 -15.44
CA ILE A 289 -11.50 -6.36 -14.14
C ILE A 289 -10.06 -5.86 -14.30
N PRO A 290 -9.59 -4.90 -13.46
CA PRO A 290 -8.22 -4.43 -13.53
C PRO A 290 -7.19 -5.54 -13.28
N VAL A 291 -5.99 -5.40 -13.86
CA VAL A 291 -4.92 -6.40 -13.76
C VAL A 291 -3.64 -5.76 -13.24
N GLU A 292 -3.02 -6.42 -12.26
CA GLU A 292 -1.67 -6.16 -11.75
C GLU A 292 -0.76 -7.29 -12.22
N VAL A 293 0.37 -6.96 -12.87
CA VAL A 293 1.36 -7.97 -13.22
C VAL A 293 2.56 -7.86 -12.28
N ASN A 294 2.72 -8.87 -11.44
CA ASN A 294 3.75 -8.97 -10.41
C ASN A 294 5.09 -9.43 -11.00
N GLU A 295 5.70 -8.62 -11.84
CA GLU A 295 6.88 -9.02 -12.62
C GLU A 295 8.17 -8.30 -12.22
N SER A 296 8.23 -7.02 -12.45
CA SER A 296 9.46 -6.22 -12.33
C SER A 296 10.18 -6.37 -10.97
N HIS A 297 9.43 -6.34 -9.87
CA HIS A 297 10.01 -6.45 -8.53
C HIS A 297 10.54 -7.86 -8.23
N GLN A 298 10.03 -8.90 -8.88
CA GLN A 298 10.54 -10.26 -8.72
C GLN A 298 11.99 -10.38 -9.24
N TRP A 299 12.33 -9.66 -10.30
CA TRP A 299 13.69 -9.55 -10.80
C TRP A 299 14.58 -8.81 -9.81
N SER A 300 14.12 -7.65 -9.29
CA SER A 300 14.87 -6.90 -8.27
C SER A 300 15.09 -7.69 -6.98
N LEU A 301 14.12 -8.50 -6.55
CA LEU A 301 14.25 -9.40 -5.39
C LEU A 301 15.34 -10.44 -5.58
N ARG A 302 15.69 -10.77 -6.81
CA ARG A 302 16.76 -11.71 -7.18
C ARG A 302 18.06 -11.02 -7.59
N ARG A 303 18.18 -9.74 -7.25
CA ARG A 303 19.33 -8.88 -7.51
C ARG A 303 19.64 -8.70 -9.01
N ALA A 304 18.64 -8.82 -9.88
CA ALA A 304 18.79 -8.42 -11.28
C ALA A 304 19.23 -6.95 -11.37
N PRO A 305 19.96 -6.55 -12.42
CA PRO A 305 20.29 -5.14 -12.64
C PRO A 305 19.04 -4.29 -12.71
N ASP A 306 19.14 -3.02 -12.32
CA ASP A 306 18.01 -2.09 -12.41
C ASP A 306 17.44 -2.01 -13.83
N THR A 307 18.29 -2.13 -14.87
CA THR A 307 17.92 -2.17 -16.29
C THR A 307 16.93 -3.30 -16.61
N VAL A 308 17.22 -4.53 -16.15
CA VAL A 308 16.31 -5.68 -16.32
C VAL A 308 14.97 -5.43 -15.63
N ALA A 309 14.99 -4.88 -14.42
CA ALA A 309 13.77 -4.57 -13.69
C ALA A 309 12.92 -3.49 -14.40
N VAL A 310 13.54 -2.50 -15.04
CA VAL A 310 12.86 -1.46 -15.82
C VAL A 310 12.29 -2.04 -17.12
N ALA A 311 13.08 -2.81 -17.87
CA ALA A 311 12.61 -3.45 -19.10
C ALA A 311 11.43 -4.40 -18.83
N MET A 312 11.51 -5.20 -17.75
CA MET A 312 10.44 -6.13 -17.38
C MET A 312 9.17 -5.44 -16.87
N ALA A 313 9.27 -4.23 -16.33
CA ALA A 313 8.09 -3.42 -16.02
C ALA A 313 7.32 -3.04 -17.30
N TYR A 314 8.06 -2.64 -18.35
CA TYR A 314 7.47 -2.33 -19.65
C TYR A 314 6.89 -3.60 -20.31
N ILE A 315 7.65 -4.69 -20.39
CA ILE A 315 7.23 -5.94 -21.05
C ILE A 315 5.96 -6.50 -20.37
N ALA A 316 5.88 -6.46 -19.05
CA ALA A 316 4.70 -6.89 -18.31
C ALA A 316 3.45 -6.06 -18.64
N ALA A 317 3.58 -4.74 -18.63
CA ALA A 317 2.51 -3.81 -18.98
C ALA A 317 2.12 -3.93 -20.46
N TYR A 318 3.09 -4.13 -21.34
CA TYR A 318 2.89 -4.35 -22.76
C TYR A 318 2.06 -5.63 -23.02
N ASN A 319 2.42 -6.74 -22.37
CA ASN A 319 1.65 -7.99 -22.46
C ASN A 319 0.21 -7.80 -21.98
N ALA A 320 0.00 -7.11 -20.85
CA ALA A 320 -1.33 -6.80 -20.36
C ALA A 320 -2.15 -5.98 -21.39
N LYS A 321 -1.54 -4.94 -21.98
CA LYS A 321 -2.18 -4.13 -23.04
C LYS A 321 -2.56 -4.98 -24.26
N GLN A 322 -1.65 -5.84 -24.75
CA GLN A 322 -1.87 -6.64 -25.95
C GLN A 322 -2.99 -7.70 -25.79
N VAL A 323 -3.25 -8.14 -24.57
CA VAL A 323 -4.39 -9.04 -24.28
C VAL A 323 -5.68 -8.31 -23.93
N GLY A 324 -5.72 -6.97 -24.04
CA GLY A 324 -6.94 -6.16 -23.91
C GLY A 324 -7.20 -5.59 -22.51
N VAL A 325 -6.23 -5.61 -21.60
CA VAL A 325 -6.37 -4.97 -20.27
C VAL A 325 -6.50 -3.46 -20.46
N THR A 326 -7.59 -2.87 -19.95
CA THR A 326 -7.84 -1.43 -20.00
C THR A 326 -7.34 -0.68 -18.77
N HIS A 327 -7.40 -1.33 -17.61
CA HIS A 327 -6.98 -0.78 -16.32
C HIS A 327 -5.83 -1.63 -15.75
N TYR A 328 -4.63 -1.10 -15.78
CA TYR A 328 -3.42 -1.80 -15.35
C TYR A 328 -2.89 -1.23 -14.03
N VAL A 329 -2.71 -2.07 -13.01
CA VAL A 329 -2.06 -1.67 -11.76
C VAL A 329 -0.57 -1.92 -11.86
N SER A 330 0.22 -0.85 -11.97
CA SER A 330 1.68 -0.93 -12.06
C SER A 330 2.34 -0.82 -10.69
N GLN A 331 3.16 -1.82 -10.33
CA GLN A 331 3.78 -1.88 -9.01
C GLN A 331 5.20 -1.31 -9.00
N TYR A 332 5.45 -0.40 -8.06
CA TYR A 332 6.73 0.28 -7.82
C TYR A 332 7.24 -0.06 -6.41
N MET A 333 8.16 -1.04 -6.33
CA MET A 333 8.74 -1.50 -5.07
C MET A 333 10.04 -0.77 -4.79
N PHE A 334 10.05 0.02 -3.73
CA PHE A 334 11.22 0.71 -3.20
C PHE A 334 12.11 -0.22 -2.37
N ASN A 335 13.32 0.21 -2.06
CA ASN A 335 14.30 -0.49 -1.23
C ASN A 335 14.62 -1.92 -1.71
N THR A 336 14.61 -2.15 -3.01
CA THR A 336 14.82 -3.47 -3.60
C THR A 336 15.66 -3.37 -4.88
N PRO A 337 16.79 -4.11 -4.99
CA PRO A 337 17.40 -4.97 -3.95
C PRO A 337 17.95 -4.17 -2.76
N GLY A 338 18.34 -4.91 -1.69
CA GLY A 338 18.94 -4.26 -0.50
C GLY A 338 20.17 -3.43 -0.86
N GLY A 339 20.31 -2.26 -0.22
CA GLY A 339 21.39 -1.31 -0.51
C GLY A 339 21.08 -0.27 -1.60
N THR A 340 19.94 -0.35 -2.28
CA THR A 340 19.49 0.70 -3.22
C THR A 340 19.25 2.00 -2.44
N SER A 341 19.88 3.09 -2.91
CA SER A 341 19.71 4.40 -2.29
C SER A 341 18.38 5.05 -2.66
N PRO A 342 17.83 5.95 -1.82
CA PRO A 342 16.60 6.68 -2.14
C PRO A 342 16.60 7.37 -3.50
N LYS A 343 17.72 7.99 -3.90
CA LYS A 343 17.87 8.62 -5.22
C LYS A 343 17.78 7.61 -6.37
N MET A 344 18.48 6.48 -6.25
CA MET A 344 18.53 5.46 -7.31
C MET A 344 17.21 4.68 -7.39
N ASP A 345 16.55 4.43 -6.26
CA ASP A 345 15.19 3.90 -6.26
C ASP A 345 14.21 4.82 -6.98
N LEU A 346 14.23 6.11 -6.66
CA LEU A 346 13.36 7.09 -7.31
C LEU A 346 13.62 7.16 -8.82
N ALA A 347 14.87 7.19 -9.25
CA ALA A 347 15.26 7.16 -10.65
C ALA A 347 14.74 5.92 -11.38
N LYS A 348 14.88 4.75 -10.77
CA LYS A 348 14.38 3.47 -11.29
C LYS A 348 12.87 3.47 -11.44
N MET A 349 12.12 3.97 -10.43
CA MET A 349 10.67 4.03 -10.52
C MET A 349 10.20 5.02 -11.58
N LEU A 350 10.84 6.18 -11.70
CA LEU A 350 10.53 7.16 -12.75
C LEU A 350 10.81 6.62 -14.16
N ALA A 351 11.87 5.82 -14.35
CA ALA A 351 12.14 5.16 -15.62
C ALA A 351 11.03 4.15 -16.00
N LYS A 352 10.57 3.35 -15.02
CA LYS A 352 9.43 2.44 -15.23
C LYS A 352 8.15 3.21 -15.58
N ILE A 353 7.87 4.31 -14.88
CA ILE A 353 6.70 5.16 -15.14
C ILE A 353 6.75 5.69 -16.57
N GLU A 354 7.88 6.26 -17.00
CA GLU A 354 8.03 6.82 -18.34
C GLU A 354 7.75 5.78 -19.42
N LEU A 355 8.30 4.58 -19.30
CA LEU A 355 8.08 3.52 -20.28
C LEU A 355 6.65 2.97 -20.27
N ILE A 356 6.06 2.76 -19.10
CA ILE A 356 4.68 2.24 -19.00
C ILE A 356 3.68 3.28 -19.49
N GLU A 357 3.82 4.54 -19.06
CA GLU A 357 2.87 5.59 -19.41
C GLU A 357 3.01 6.08 -20.86
N SER A 358 4.14 5.79 -21.52
CA SER A 358 4.27 5.99 -22.97
C SER A 358 3.29 5.13 -23.79
N MET A 359 2.71 4.09 -23.18
CA MET A 359 1.70 3.22 -23.80
C MET A 359 0.26 3.66 -23.55
N HIS A 360 0.04 4.72 -22.73
CA HIS A 360 -1.31 5.20 -22.44
C HIS A 360 -2.02 5.67 -23.71
N ASP A 361 -3.27 5.25 -23.87
CA ASP A 361 -4.20 5.70 -24.91
C ASP A 361 -5.65 5.51 -24.42
N GLU A 362 -6.63 5.58 -25.32
CA GLU A 362 -8.05 5.38 -24.97
C GLU A 362 -8.36 3.96 -24.48
N SER A 363 -7.52 2.96 -24.85
CA SER A 363 -7.73 1.55 -24.52
C SER A 363 -6.91 1.06 -23.31
N PHE A 364 -5.91 1.83 -22.85
CA PHE A 364 -4.99 1.39 -21.80
C PHE A 364 -4.57 2.53 -20.88
N ARG A 365 -4.78 2.34 -19.58
CA ARG A 365 -4.33 3.25 -18.53
C ARG A 365 -3.73 2.49 -17.36
N SER A 366 -2.58 2.96 -16.85
CA SER A 366 -1.98 2.43 -15.64
C SER A 366 -2.30 3.26 -14.40
N TYR A 367 -2.35 2.59 -13.25
CA TYR A 367 -2.51 3.14 -11.90
C TYR A 367 -1.27 2.81 -11.09
N ARG A 368 -0.67 3.83 -10.49
CA ARG A 368 0.59 3.70 -9.76
C ARG A 368 0.36 3.11 -8.37
N GLN A 369 0.90 1.92 -8.13
CA GLN A 369 0.92 1.29 -6.81
C GLN A 369 2.35 1.28 -6.27
N VAL A 370 2.58 1.96 -5.16
CA VAL A 370 3.89 2.00 -4.48
C VAL A 370 3.93 1.08 -3.27
N ARG A 371 5.11 0.55 -2.96
CA ARG A 371 5.34 -0.26 -1.75
C ARG A 371 6.80 -0.24 -1.32
N SER A 372 7.07 -0.48 -0.04
CA SER A 372 8.40 -0.77 0.50
C SER A 372 8.80 -2.23 0.25
N GLY A 373 10.08 -2.49 0.08
CA GLY A 373 10.64 -3.86 0.03
C GLY A 373 10.92 -4.40 1.43
N LEU A 374 10.51 -5.64 1.71
CA LEU A 374 10.71 -6.32 2.99
C LEU A 374 12.19 -6.48 3.38
N LEU A 375 13.06 -6.69 2.38
CA LEU A 375 14.49 -6.95 2.60
C LEU A 375 15.25 -5.80 3.26
N SER A 376 14.68 -4.61 3.27
CA SER A 376 15.31 -3.41 3.85
C SER A 376 14.87 -3.13 5.28
N PHE A 377 13.86 -3.83 5.79
CA PHE A 377 13.43 -3.60 7.17
C PHE A 377 14.47 -4.12 8.16
N PRO A 378 14.93 -3.26 9.08
CA PRO A 378 15.79 -3.68 10.16
C PRO A 378 15.03 -4.62 11.12
N PRO A 379 15.74 -5.52 11.84
CA PRO A 379 15.09 -6.42 12.79
C PRO A 379 14.52 -5.72 14.03
N ASP A 380 15.00 -4.52 14.35
CA ASP A 380 14.44 -3.67 15.40
C ASP A 380 13.13 -3.03 14.88
N LEU A 381 12.02 -3.28 15.57
CA LEU A 381 10.69 -2.85 15.12
C LEU A 381 10.50 -1.33 15.11
N ASP A 382 11.15 -0.59 16.02
CA ASP A 382 11.05 0.86 16.05
C ASP A 382 11.85 1.49 14.91
N MET A 383 13.01 0.91 14.57
CA MET A 383 13.76 1.28 13.37
C MET A 383 12.97 0.91 12.10
N ALA A 384 12.28 -0.23 12.09
CA ALA A 384 11.43 -0.65 10.97
C ALA A 384 10.24 0.30 10.74
N LYS A 385 9.64 0.84 11.81
CA LYS A 385 8.64 1.91 11.73
C LYS A 385 9.21 3.17 11.07
N GLY A 386 10.42 3.57 11.44
CA GLY A 386 11.14 4.68 10.81
C GLY A 386 11.39 4.43 9.31
N GLN A 387 11.82 3.21 8.95
CA GLN A 387 12.03 2.81 7.56
C GLN A 387 10.73 2.83 6.74
N LEU A 388 9.63 2.33 7.29
CA LEU A 388 8.31 2.38 6.65
C LEU A 388 7.90 3.82 6.35
N ALA A 389 8.00 4.71 7.36
CA ALA A 389 7.63 6.12 7.20
C ALA A 389 8.49 6.82 6.14
N ALA A 390 9.81 6.65 6.17
CA ALA A 390 10.74 7.25 5.21
C ALA A 390 10.51 6.73 3.78
N SER A 391 10.28 5.43 3.62
CA SER A 391 10.03 4.82 2.31
C SER A 391 8.73 5.30 1.69
N VAL A 392 7.65 5.41 2.48
CA VAL A 392 6.37 5.95 2.01
C VAL A 392 6.49 7.43 1.67
N PHE A 393 7.19 8.22 2.48
CA PHE A 393 7.41 9.64 2.19
C PHE A 393 8.11 9.84 0.84
N LEU A 394 9.17 9.06 0.56
CA LEU A 394 9.84 9.07 -0.74
C LEU A 394 8.89 8.62 -1.88
N ALA A 395 8.15 7.54 -1.65
CA ALA A 395 7.25 6.97 -2.65
C ALA A 395 6.10 7.90 -3.05
N MET A 396 5.67 8.80 -2.16
CA MET A 396 4.67 9.83 -2.47
C MET A 396 5.12 10.79 -3.57
N SER A 397 6.43 10.92 -3.85
CA SER A 397 6.96 11.69 -4.98
C SER A 397 6.50 11.17 -6.34
N LEU A 398 6.01 9.94 -6.41
CA LEU A 398 5.46 9.34 -7.62
C LEU A 398 3.97 9.65 -7.83
N ASP A 399 3.33 10.43 -6.95
CA ASP A 399 1.89 10.71 -6.96
C ASP A 399 1.06 9.41 -7.14
N PRO A 400 1.12 8.46 -6.18
CA PRO A 400 0.52 7.14 -6.32
C PRO A 400 -1.01 7.17 -6.24
N ASP A 401 -1.66 6.21 -6.92
CA ASP A 401 -3.07 5.90 -6.79
C ASP A 401 -3.33 4.93 -5.62
N ILE A 402 -2.37 4.04 -5.38
CA ILE A 402 -2.44 2.99 -4.36
C ILE A 402 -1.14 2.98 -3.55
N VAL A 403 -1.23 2.95 -2.24
CA VAL A 403 -0.11 2.64 -1.36
C VAL A 403 -0.31 1.25 -0.78
N HIS A 404 0.54 0.33 -1.18
CA HIS A 404 0.64 -0.97 -0.52
C HIS A 404 1.44 -0.78 0.76
N VAL A 405 0.74 -0.69 1.85
CA VAL A 405 1.34 -0.66 3.18
C VAL A 405 1.97 -2.02 3.45
N VAL A 406 3.26 -2.02 3.74
CA VAL A 406 3.99 -3.22 4.20
C VAL A 406 4.19 -3.04 5.70
N GLY A 407 3.61 -3.92 6.49
CA GLY A 407 3.69 -3.80 7.95
C GLY A 407 5.14 -3.81 8.43
N TYR A 408 5.47 -2.92 9.35
CA TYR A 408 6.83 -2.81 9.91
C TYR A 408 7.35 -4.13 10.50
N CYS A 409 6.44 -5.03 10.90
CA CYS A 409 6.75 -6.31 11.51
C CYS A 409 7.02 -7.44 10.49
N GLU A 410 6.67 -7.25 9.19
CA GLU A 410 6.70 -8.35 8.21
C GLU A 410 8.11 -8.90 7.91
N GLY A 411 9.16 -8.15 8.24
CA GLY A 411 10.54 -8.65 8.22
C GLY A 411 10.87 -9.59 9.39
N SER A 412 10.02 -9.68 10.41
CA SER A 412 10.29 -10.39 11.67
C SER A 412 9.24 -11.46 11.99
N TYR A 413 7.95 -11.16 11.78
CA TYR A 413 6.84 -12.08 12.03
C TYR A 413 5.61 -11.73 11.18
N VAL A 414 4.62 -12.64 11.14
CA VAL A 414 3.38 -12.44 10.40
C VAL A 414 2.55 -11.30 11.00
N ALA A 415 2.17 -10.33 10.16
CA ALA A 415 1.41 -9.17 10.60
C ALA A 415 0.02 -9.57 11.11
N ARG A 416 -0.29 -9.17 12.35
CA ARG A 416 -1.60 -9.33 12.98
C ARG A 416 -2.47 -8.10 12.70
N PRO A 417 -3.78 -8.15 12.92
CA PRO A 417 -4.67 -7.00 12.67
C PRO A 417 -4.18 -5.70 13.32
N ARG A 418 -3.73 -5.75 14.57
CA ARG A 418 -3.17 -4.61 15.29
C ARG A 418 -1.97 -3.99 14.57
N ASP A 419 -1.03 -4.83 14.09
CA ASP A 419 0.19 -4.37 13.41
C ASP A 419 -0.16 -3.69 12.08
N ILE A 420 -1.15 -4.24 11.37
CA ILE A 420 -1.67 -3.69 10.12
C ILE A 420 -2.33 -2.32 10.36
N ILE A 421 -3.19 -2.23 11.37
CA ILE A 421 -3.87 -0.99 11.74
C ILE A 421 -2.86 0.08 12.16
N GLU A 422 -1.87 -0.27 12.98
CA GLU A 422 -0.81 0.64 13.40
C GLU A 422 0.02 1.12 12.21
N SER A 423 0.52 0.20 11.37
CA SER A 423 1.28 0.54 10.16
C SER A 423 0.48 1.43 9.22
N THR A 424 -0.80 1.15 9.03
CA THR A 424 -1.67 1.93 8.15
C THR A 424 -1.89 3.34 8.68
N LYS A 425 -2.10 3.52 10.00
CA LYS A 425 -2.21 4.85 10.64
C LYS A 425 -0.93 5.66 10.49
N MET A 426 0.24 5.02 10.66
CA MET A 426 1.53 5.68 10.41
C MET A 426 1.64 6.17 8.98
N VAL A 427 1.30 5.32 8.01
CA VAL A 427 1.32 5.65 6.57
C VAL A 427 0.33 6.77 6.25
N GLN A 428 -0.88 6.77 6.81
CA GLN A 428 -1.84 7.86 6.66
C GLN A 428 -1.25 9.20 7.11
N GLN A 429 -0.57 9.22 8.26
CA GLN A 429 0.06 10.44 8.76
C GLN A 429 1.20 10.92 7.85
N VAL A 430 2.01 10.00 7.31
CA VAL A 430 3.06 10.34 6.33
C VAL A 430 2.46 10.96 5.07
N ILE A 431 1.38 10.38 4.54
CA ILE A 431 0.67 10.89 3.36
C ILE A 431 0.11 12.30 3.63
N ASN A 432 -0.53 12.50 4.79
CA ASN A 432 -1.06 13.80 5.17
C ASN A 432 0.05 14.84 5.26
N TYR A 433 1.16 14.49 5.90
CA TYR A 433 2.32 15.38 6.03
C TYR A 433 2.92 15.72 4.66
N TYR A 434 3.09 14.73 3.77
CA TYR A 434 3.55 14.96 2.41
C TYR A 434 2.65 15.94 1.63
N LYS A 435 1.34 15.78 1.74
CA LYS A 435 0.33 16.64 1.07
C LYS A 435 0.29 18.08 1.58
N MET A 436 0.87 18.37 2.74
CA MET A 436 1.01 19.74 3.24
C MET A 436 2.00 20.58 2.40
N GLY A 437 2.85 19.91 1.61
CA GLY A 437 3.85 20.51 0.72
C GLY A 437 5.27 20.06 1.06
N THR A 438 6.01 19.65 0.03
CA THR A 438 7.40 19.18 0.13
C THR A 438 8.16 19.56 -1.13
N PRO A 439 9.49 19.71 -1.08
CA PRO A 439 10.31 19.86 -2.28
C PRO A 439 10.11 18.67 -3.22
N ASP A 440 10.09 18.94 -4.52
CA ASP A 440 9.99 17.89 -5.54
C ASP A 440 11.32 17.13 -5.66
N MET A 441 11.38 15.97 -5.02
CA MET A 441 12.57 15.11 -5.03
C MET A 441 12.86 14.50 -6.42
N THR A 442 11.89 14.49 -7.31
CA THR A 442 12.08 13.95 -8.67
C THR A 442 12.97 14.83 -9.54
N LEU A 443 13.12 16.11 -9.19
CA LEU A 443 13.95 17.08 -9.93
C LEU A 443 15.44 17.02 -9.60
N ASP A 444 15.87 16.16 -8.66
CA ASP A 444 17.29 15.98 -8.33
C ASP A 444 18.08 15.57 -9.59
N PRO A 445 19.21 16.25 -9.91
CA PRO A 445 19.98 16.00 -11.13
C PRO A 445 20.48 14.53 -11.25
N ASP A 446 20.88 13.90 -10.14
CA ASP A 446 21.35 12.51 -10.14
C ASP A 446 20.19 11.55 -10.44
N VAL A 447 19.00 11.85 -9.90
CA VAL A 447 17.76 11.10 -10.18
C VAL A 447 17.42 11.17 -11.67
N GLN A 448 17.45 12.36 -12.26
CA GLN A 448 17.12 12.55 -13.67
C GLN A 448 18.18 11.93 -14.61
N ALA A 449 19.46 12.05 -14.27
CA ALA A 449 20.53 11.43 -15.05
C ALA A 449 20.41 9.89 -15.06
N ARG A 450 20.19 9.28 -13.88
CA ARG A 450 20.04 7.83 -13.78
C ARG A 450 18.75 7.33 -14.43
N LYS A 451 17.64 8.07 -14.29
CA LYS A 451 16.37 7.79 -14.97
C LYS A 451 16.59 7.70 -16.48
N LYS A 452 17.27 8.71 -17.08
CA LYS A 452 17.53 8.76 -18.53
C LYS A 452 18.37 7.56 -18.96
N GLU A 453 19.46 7.26 -18.25
CA GLU A 453 20.32 6.10 -18.50
C GLU A 453 19.49 4.80 -18.50
N LEU A 454 18.66 4.57 -17.46
CA LEU A 454 17.83 3.37 -17.35
C LEU A 454 16.80 3.24 -18.48
N VAL A 455 16.21 4.34 -18.94
CA VAL A 455 15.27 4.32 -20.06
C VAL A 455 15.98 3.92 -21.35
N GLU A 456 17.18 4.46 -21.60
CA GLU A 456 17.99 4.14 -22.77
C GLU A 456 18.45 2.68 -22.75
N GLU A 457 19.01 2.21 -21.63
CA GLU A 457 19.43 0.82 -21.45
C GLU A 457 18.27 -0.18 -21.56
N ALA A 458 17.12 0.12 -20.96
CA ALA A 458 15.95 -0.74 -21.05
C ALA A 458 15.43 -0.86 -22.49
N LYS A 459 15.45 0.22 -23.27
CA LYS A 459 15.10 0.18 -24.70
C LYS A 459 16.04 -0.72 -25.49
N LEU A 460 17.35 -0.64 -25.24
CA LEU A 460 18.33 -1.54 -25.87
C LEU A 460 18.03 -3.01 -25.57
N LEU A 461 17.72 -3.33 -24.30
CA LEU A 461 17.37 -4.69 -23.90
C LEU A 461 16.05 -5.16 -24.55
N ILE A 462 15.03 -4.31 -24.58
CA ILE A 462 13.75 -4.60 -25.23
C ILE A 462 13.95 -4.88 -26.73
N ASP A 463 14.77 -4.08 -27.41
CA ASP A 463 15.07 -4.26 -28.84
C ASP A 463 15.89 -5.53 -29.09
N ALA A 464 16.81 -5.87 -28.19
CA ALA A 464 17.55 -7.14 -28.25
C ALA A 464 16.58 -8.35 -28.13
N ILE A 465 15.60 -8.30 -27.23
CA ILE A 465 14.60 -9.34 -27.09
C ILE A 465 13.72 -9.41 -28.35
N ARG A 466 13.31 -8.27 -28.93
CA ARG A 466 12.58 -8.24 -30.20
C ARG A 466 13.33 -8.92 -31.34
N SER A 467 14.66 -8.78 -31.36
CA SER A 467 15.50 -9.36 -32.40
C SER A 467 15.58 -10.89 -32.38
N LEU A 468 15.14 -11.53 -31.27
CA LEU A 468 15.07 -12.99 -31.17
C LEU A 468 13.88 -13.60 -31.93
N GLY A 469 12.86 -12.82 -32.21
CA GLY A 469 11.65 -13.30 -32.89
C GLY A 469 11.77 -13.19 -34.41
N ASN A 470 11.18 -14.17 -35.10
CA ASN A 470 11.16 -14.22 -36.57
C ASN A 470 9.80 -13.90 -37.18
N SER A 471 8.73 -13.91 -36.38
CA SER A 471 7.35 -13.67 -36.83
C SER A 471 6.48 -13.22 -35.64
N GLY A 472 5.39 -12.51 -35.92
CA GLY A 472 4.48 -12.02 -34.89
C GLY A 472 5.06 -10.88 -34.04
N ASP A 473 4.59 -10.75 -32.81
CA ASP A 473 5.11 -9.79 -31.85
C ASP A 473 6.00 -10.49 -30.81
N PRO A 474 7.34 -10.33 -30.93
CA PRO A 474 8.30 -11.04 -30.08
C PRO A 474 8.15 -10.76 -28.57
N LEU A 475 7.62 -9.59 -28.19
CA LEU A 475 7.44 -9.23 -26.77
C LEU A 475 6.24 -9.90 -26.11
N THR A 476 5.37 -10.51 -26.91
CA THR A 476 4.20 -11.29 -26.41
C THR A 476 4.31 -12.78 -26.72
N ASP A 477 5.33 -13.17 -27.47
CA ASP A 477 5.60 -14.57 -27.80
C ASP A 477 6.23 -15.29 -26.61
N PRO A 478 5.54 -16.31 -26.03
CA PRO A 478 6.08 -17.06 -24.89
C PRO A 478 7.40 -17.78 -25.18
N ASP A 479 7.62 -18.24 -26.41
CA ASP A 479 8.87 -18.90 -26.80
C ASP A 479 10.04 -17.91 -26.85
N VAL A 480 9.81 -16.71 -27.39
CA VAL A 480 10.82 -15.64 -27.43
C VAL A 480 11.17 -15.16 -26.02
N LEU A 481 10.16 -14.96 -25.18
CA LEU A 481 10.37 -14.52 -23.79
C LEU A 481 11.10 -15.58 -22.96
N ALA A 482 10.74 -16.86 -23.11
CA ALA A 482 11.46 -17.96 -22.46
C ALA A 482 12.92 -18.03 -22.96
N ARG A 483 13.13 -17.90 -24.27
CA ARG A 483 14.46 -17.88 -24.87
C ARG A 483 15.33 -16.73 -24.35
N ALA A 484 14.76 -15.54 -24.12
CA ALA A 484 15.49 -14.41 -23.56
C ALA A 484 16.02 -14.69 -22.13
N VAL A 485 15.32 -15.51 -21.36
CA VAL A 485 15.79 -15.98 -20.04
C VAL A 485 16.88 -17.05 -20.20
N GLU A 486 16.66 -18.03 -21.06
CA GLU A 486 17.61 -19.13 -21.30
C GLU A 486 19.00 -18.65 -21.75
N ILE A 487 19.07 -17.64 -22.62
CA ILE A 487 20.32 -17.11 -23.12
C ILE A 487 20.93 -16.02 -22.24
N GLY A 488 20.22 -15.53 -21.21
CA GLY A 488 20.71 -14.55 -20.24
C GLY A 488 20.51 -13.08 -20.62
N LEU A 489 19.69 -12.76 -21.64
CA LEU A 489 19.23 -11.37 -21.84
C LEU A 489 18.40 -10.90 -20.65
N LEU A 490 17.50 -11.78 -20.14
CA LEU A 490 16.81 -11.61 -18.87
C LEU A 490 17.44 -12.55 -17.86
N ASP A 491 18.20 -12.00 -16.92
CA ASP A 491 18.96 -12.82 -15.96
C ASP A 491 19.08 -12.13 -14.59
N ALA A 492 19.36 -12.91 -13.56
CA ALA A 492 19.61 -12.44 -12.21
C ALA A 492 20.60 -13.36 -11.48
N PRO A 493 21.48 -12.83 -10.61
CA PRO A 493 22.45 -13.64 -9.87
C PRO A 493 21.83 -14.80 -9.06
N ASP A 494 20.63 -14.62 -8.51
CA ASP A 494 19.95 -15.64 -7.70
C ASP A 494 19.26 -16.73 -8.54
N LEU A 495 19.38 -16.67 -9.87
CA LEU A 495 19.01 -17.76 -10.79
C LEU A 495 20.16 -18.72 -11.07
N LYS A 496 21.33 -18.51 -10.47
CA LYS A 496 22.49 -19.39 -10.65
C LYS A 496 22.15 -20.85 -10.33
N GLY A 497 22.44 -21.73 -11.30
CA GLY A 497 22.13 -23.17 -11.19
C GLY A 497 20.65 -23.53 -11.42
N ASN A 498 19.82 -22.60 -11.93
CA ASN A 498 18.51 -22.91 -12.45
C ASN A 498 18.65 -23.52 -13.85
N GLU A 499 17.95 -24.62 -14.12
CA GLU A 499 18.01 -25.34 -15.41
C GLU A 499 17.36 -24.55 -16.57
N TYR A 500 16.52 -23.55 -16.25
CA TYR A 500 15.72 -22.79 -17.21
C TYR A 500 16.18 -21.34 -17.36
N ALA A 501 17.29 -20.97 -16.70
CA ALA A 501 17.86 -19.63 -16.78
C ALA A 501 19.38 -19.72 -16.90
N LYS A 502 19.99 -18.71 -17.50
CA LYS A 502 21.46 -18.65 -17.63
C LYS A 502 22.11 -18.55 -16.25
N GLY A 503 21.65 -17.65 -15.39
CA GLY A 503 22.14 -17.47 -14.02
C GLY A 503 23.62 -17.07 -13.92
N GLU A 504 24.17 -16.42 -14.92
CA GLU A 504 25.58 -16.05 -15.02
C GLU A 504 25.84 -14.55 -14.83
N ILE A 505 24.79 -13.73 -14.83
CA ILE A 505 24.95 -12.28 -14.67
C ILE A 505 25.54 -11.94 -13.30
N CYS A 506 26.54 -11.06 -13.29
CA CYS A 506 27.12 -10.51 -12.07
C CYS A 506 26.61 -9.09 -11.84
N THR A 507 26.15 -8.82 -10.61
CA THR A 507 25.70 -7.48 -10.21
C THR A 507 26.38 -7.00 -8.95
N ARG A 508 26.55 -5.69 -8.83
CA ARG A 508 27.01 -5.04 -7.61
C ARG A 508 26.19 -3.79 -7.32
N MET A 509 26.09 -3.46 -6.03
CA MET A 509 25.56 -2.19 -5.61
C MET A 509 26.66 -1.13 -5.73
N ILE A 510 26.50 -0.20 -6.68
CA ILE A 510 27.47 0.88 -6.96
C ILE A 510 26.72 2.21 -6.85
N ASN A 511 27.17 3.05 -5.93
CA ASN A 511 26.53 4.34 -5.62
C ASN A 511 25.01 4.23 -5.39
N GLY A 512 24.59 3.14 -4.76
CA GLY A 512 23.18 2.86 -4.44
C GLY A 512 22.32 2.38 -5.62
N ALA A 513 22.91 2.05 -6.77
CA ALA A 513 22.26 1.44 -7.93
C ALA A 513 22.73 -0.01 -8.13
N CYS A 514 21.83 -0.92 -8.48
CA CYS A 514 22.18 -2.30 -8.84
C CYS A 514 22.62 -2.34 -10.31
N ARG A 515 23.94 -2.51 -10.53
CA ARG A 515 24.55 -2.47 -11.86
C ARG A 515 25.14 -3.82 -12.25
N THR A 516 25.09 -4.12 -13.53
CA THR A 516 25.87 -5.23 -14.10
C THR A 516 27.36 -4.91 -14.03
N VAL A 517 28.17 -5.90 -13.66
CA VAL A 517 29.61 -5.80 -13.64
C VAL A 517 30.23 -6.97 -14.39
N ASP A 518 31.39 -6.72 -14.99
CA ASP A 518 32.22 -7.77 -15.56
C ASP A 518 32.72 -8.68 -14.43
N PRO A 519 32.50 -10.01 -14.51
CA PRO A 519 32.87 -10.93 -13.43
C PRO A 519 34.38 -11.02 -13.17
N GLU A 520 35.22 -10.74 -14.17
CA GLU A 520 36.69 -10.84 -14.06
C GLU A 520 37.29 -9.54 -13.51
N THR A 521 36.88 -8.39 -14.05
CA THR A 521 37.46 -7.09 -13.69
C THR A 521 36.71 -6.41 -12.56
N GLY A 522 35.42 -6.71 -12.39
CA GLY A 522 34.50 -6.04 -11.44
C GLY A 522 34.10 -4.63 -11.88
N GLU A 523 34.47 -4.20 -13.08
CA GLU A 523 34.05 -2.92 -13.65
C GLU A 523 32.60 -2.94 -14.13
N VAL A 524 31.96 -1.77 -14.17
CA VAL A 524 30.60 -1.65 -14.69
C VAL A 524 30.57 -2.01 -16.15
N LEU A 525 29.71 -2.95 -16.50
CA LEU A 525 29.47 -3.36 -17.89
C LEU A 525 28.22 -2.61 -18.39
N SER A 526 28.39 -1.90 -19.52
CA SER A 526 27.24 -1.24 -20.15
C SER A 526 26.27 -2.28 -20.71
N GLU A 527 24.97 -1.92 -20.74
CA GLU A 527 23.94 -2.84 -21.27
C GLU A 527 24.21 -3.20 -22.76
N LYS A 528 24.72 -2.26 -23.53
CA LYS A 528 25.10 -2.51 -24.92
C LYS A 528 26.17 -3.59 -25.01
N GLU A 529 27.28 -3.47 -24.27
CA GLU A 529 28.36 -4.46 -24.24
C GLU A 529 27.87 -5.81 -23.74
N ARG A 530 27.03 -5.84 -22.74
CA ARG A 530 26.42 -7.07 -22.23
C ARG A 530 25.59 -7.79 -23.30
N ILE A 531 24.73 -7.08 -24.00
CA ILE A 531 23.93 -7.61 -25.10
C ILE A 531 24.80 -8.11 -26.23
N GLU A 532 25.83 -7.35 -26.64
CA GLU A 532 26.76 -7.74 -27.70
C GLU A 532 27.51 -9.03 -27.38
N ARG A 533 27.95 -9.24 -26.14
CA ARG A 533 28.56 -10.50 -25.68
C ARG A 533 27.56 -11.66 -25.79
N ILE A 534 26.38 -11.53 -25.23
CA ILE A 534 25.38 -12.60 -25.24
C ILE A 534 24.98 -13.00 -26.66
N LEU A 535 24.69 -12.02 -27.53
CA LEU A 535 24.30 -12.29 -28.91
C LEU A 535 25.45 -12.71 -29.80
N GLY A 536 26.70 -12.32 -29.46
CA GLY A 536 27.93 -12.75 -30.13
C GLY A 536 28.21 -14.23 -29.92
N ASP A 537 27.96 -14.74 -28.73
CA ASP A 537 28.18 -16.15 -28.37
C ASP A 537 27.15 -17.10 -29.05
N LEU A 538 26.09 -16.56 -29.63
CA LEU A 538 25.06 -17.32 -30.36
C LEU A 538 25.35 -17.48 -31.86
N LYS A 539 26.35 -16.73 -32.39
CA LYS A 539 26.78 -16.81 -33.79
C LYS A 539 27.92 -17.81 -33.94
#